data_75cc43f282f8987e2771402673a6c3b4
#
_entry.id   75cc43f282f8987e2771402673a6c3b4
#
_cell.length_a   1.000
_cell.length_b   1.000
_cell.length_c   1.000
_cell.angle_alpha   90.00
_cell.angle_beta   90.00
_cell.angle_gamma   90.00
#
_symmetry.space_group_name_H-M   'P 1'
#
loop_
_entity.id
_entity.type
_entity.pdbx_description
1 polymer ?
#
loop_
_entity_poly.entity_id
_entity_poly.type
_entity_poly.pdbx_seq_one_letter_code
_entity_poly.pdbx_strand_id
1 'polypeptide(L)'
;SSDLNTAIASPYAQVWGGPEYRDNWNVFFNSGIELSDTQEIYAFGNYGARETEGGFYFRNPNNRSGTYTNDGVRAVVDTNIAAGQTGITSNCPALASPGSGSNGVALDAGVVAADAAALGALPANCWVMNQLVPGGYTPAFGGALKDVSFVGGVRGELSSNLTYDVSASYGRNKVSFFLNNTWNPSNG
;
A
#
# COMPACT_ATOMS: atom_id res chain seq x y z
N SER A 1 12.69 -14.53 11.54
CA SER A 1 13.10 -15.68 10.78
C SER A 1 14.45 -15.43 10.14
N SER A 2 15.14 -16.49 9.79
CA SER A 2 16.47 -16.48 9.16
C SER A 2 16.55 -15.62 7.90
N ASP A 3 15.44 -15.39 7.26
CA ASP A 3 15.32 -14.65 6.01
C ASP A 3 15.60 -13.15 6.15
N LEU A 4 15.42 -12.61 7.35
CA LEU A 4 15.67 -11.20 7.61
C LEU A 4 17.16 -10.86 7.50
N ASN A 5 18.04 -11.71 8.03
CA ASN A 5 19.48 -11.49 7.91
C ASN A 5 20.00 -11.74 6.50
N THR A 6 19.36 -12.66 5.79
CA THR A 6 19.66 -12.91 4.38
C THR A 6 19.27 -11.73 3.52
N ALA A 7 18.22 -11.01 3.86
CA ALA A 7 17.80 -9.82 3.13
C ALA A 7 18.78 -8.63 3.28
N ILE A 8 19.56 -8.57 4.36
CA ILE A 8 20.63 -7.58 4.52
C ILE A 8 21.80 -7.90 3.57
N ALA A 9 22.11 -9.19 3.44
CA ALA A 9 23.17 -9.67 2.57
C ALA A 9 22.70 -9.93 1.13
N SER A 10 21.41 -10.15 0.95
CA SER A 10 20.80 -10.42 -0.35
C SER A 10 19.78 -9.35 -0.68
N PRO A 11 20.14 -8.44 -1.53
CA PRO A 11 19.32 -7.29 -1.90
C PRO A 11 18.21 -7.61 -2.90
N TYR A 12 17.84 -8.83 -3.09
CA TYR A 12 16.69 -9.22 -3.89
C TYR A 12 15.41 -8.74 -3.21
N ALA A 13 15.27 -7.47 -3.26
CA ALA A 13 14.02 -6.84 -2.95
C ALA A 13 12.99 -7.32 -3.94
N GLN A 14 12.09 -8.13 -3.49
CA GLN A 14 10.91 -8.39 -4.25
C GLN A 14 10.08 -7.11 -4.29
N VAL A 15 10.17 -6.41 -5.42
CA VAL A 15 9.51 -5.13 -5.61
C VAL A 15 8.06 -5.33 -6.00
N TRP A 16 7.76 -6.46 -6.65
CA TRP A 16 6.43 -6.79 -7.14
C TRP A 16 6.11 -8.25 -6.88
N GLY A 17 5.12 -8.49 -6.06
CA GLY A 17 4.40 -9.77 -6.02
C GLY A 17 3.13 -9.64 -6.86
N GLY A 18 2.69 -10.70 -7.51
CA GLY A 18 1.35 -10.74 -8.09
C GLY A 18 0.32 -10.43 -7.00
N PRO A 19 -0.72 -9.63 -7.28
CA PRO A 19 -1.74 -9.34 -6.31
C PRO A 19 -2.49 -10.61 -5.94
N GLU A 20 -2.71 -10.83 -4.67
CA GLU A 20 -3.66 -11.80 -4.17
C GLU A 20 -5.06 -11.22 -4.30
N TYR A 21 -5.95 -11.96 -4.91
CA TYR A 21 -7.36 -11.61 -5.01
C TYR A 21 -8.10 -12.37 -3.91
N ARG A 22 -8.65 -11.60 -2.96
CA ARG A 22 -9.61 -12.08 -1.98
C ARG A 22 -10.96 -11.71 -2.49
N ASP A 23 -12.03 -12.24 -2.27
CA ASP A 23 -13.39 -11.82 -2.63
C ASP A 23 -13.47 -11.02 -3.95
N ASN A 24 -13.54 -11.74 -5.06
CA ASN A 24 -13.77 -11.10 -6.36
C ASN A 24 -15.01 -11.68 -7.00
N TRP A 25 -16.11 -10.97 -6.88
CA TRP A 25 -17.38 -11.39 -7.45
C TRP A 25 -18.16 -10.20 -8.00
N ASN A 26 -19.00 -10.50 -8.97
CA ASN A 26 -19.91 -9.54 -9.56
C ASN A 26 -21.22 -10.22 -9.89
N VAL A 27 -22.32 -9.54 -9.59
CA VAL A 27 -23.66 -9.94 -9.98
C VAL A 27 -24.19 -8.89 -10.93
N PHE A 28 -24.67 -9.34 -12.07
CA PHE A 28 -25.30 -8.51 -13.07
C PHE A 28 -26.72 -9.01 -13.32
N PHE A 29 -27.64 -8.10 -13.53
CA PHE A 29 -28.98 -8.42 -13.97
C PHE A 29 -29.40 -7.49 -15.12
N ASN A 30 -30.27 -8.00 -15.97
CA ASN A 30 -30.93 -7.26 -17.04
C ASN A 30 -32.34 -7.83 -17.20
N SER A 31 -33.32 -6.95 -17.21
CA SER A 31 -34.73 -7.34 -17.26
C SER A 31 -35.53 -6.33 -18.10
N GLY A 32 -36.48 -6.84 -18.84
CA GLY A 32 -37.49 -6.05 -19.57
C GLY A 32 -38.87 -6.67 -19.41
N ILE A 33 -39.87 -5.83 -19.30
CA ILE A 33 -41.29 -6.22 -19.22
C ILE A 33 -42.03 -5.42 -20.27
N GLU A 34 -42.62 -6.11 -21.25
CA GLU A 34 -43.52 -5.51 -22.22
C GLU A 34 -44.83 -5.16 -21.55
N LEU A 35 -45.22 -3.89 -21.57
CA LEU A 35 -46.49 -3.39 -21.06
C LEU A 35 -47.56 -3.43 -22.13
N SER A 36 -47.15 -3.27 -23.39
CA SER A 36 -47.99 -3.35 -24.59
C SER A 36 -47.09 -3.59 -25.80
N ASP A 37 -47.67 -3.74 -26.98
CA ASP A 37 -46.93 -3.90 -28.23
C ASP A 37 -45.96 -2.74 -28.54
N THR A 38 -46.15 -1.60 -27.88
CA THR A 38 -45.36 -0.37 -28.13
C THR A 38 -44.69 0.18 -26.91
N GLN A 39 -44.78 -0.49 -25.75
CA GLN A 39 -44.21 0.02 -24.49
C GLN A 39 -43.52 -1.07 -23.70
N GLU A 40 -42.34 -0.74 -23.16
CA GLU A 40 -41.52 -1.62 -22.33
C GLU A 40 -40.98 -0.87 -21.10
N ILE A 41 -41.05 -1.52 -19.95
CA ILE A 41 -40.25 -1.13 -18.78
C ILE A 41 -38.98 -1.99 -18.78
N TYR A 42 -37.85 -1.38 -18.54
CA TYR A 42 -36.57 -2.10 -18.44
C TYR A 42 -35.80 -1.72 -17.17
N ALA A 43 -35.01 -2.65 -16.70
CA ALA A 43 -34.06 -2.39 -15.62
C ALA A 43 -32.81 -3.26 -15.79
N PHE A 44 -31.65 -2.68 -15.52
CA PHE A 44 -30.42 -3.42 -15.47
C PHE A 44 -29.47 -2.81 -14.42
N GLY A 45 -28.54 -3.61 -13.98
CA GLY A 45 -27.58 -3.13 -13.01
C GLY A 45 -26.56 -4.19 -12.64
N ASN A 46 -25.60 -3.76 -11.86
CA ASN A 46 -24.58 -4.64 -11.31
C ASN A 46 -24.27 -4.29 -9.86
N TYR A 47 -23.82 -5.27 -9.15
CA TYR A 47 -23.18 -5.11 -7.87
C TYR A 47 -21.92 -5.99 -7.83
N GLY A 48 -20.78 -5.39 -7.51
CA GLY A 48 -19.51 -6.07 -7.42
C GLY A 48 -18.74 -5.73 -6.17
N ALA A 49 -17.97 -6.69 -5.68
CA ALA A 49 -17.00 -6.50 -4.63
C ALA A 49 -15.69 -7.17 -5.02
N ARG A 50 -14.59 -6.51 -4.68
CA ARG A 50 -13.24 -7.01 -4.91
C ARG A 50 -12.33 -6.56 -3.79
N GLU A 51 -11.54 -7.47 -3.27
CA GLU A 51 -10.44 -7.17 -2.40
C GLU A 51 -9.14 -7.71 -3.01
N THR A 52 -8.13 -6.88 -3.06
CA THR A 52 -6.82 -7.24 -3.59
C THR A 52 -5.74 -6.77 -2.64
N GLU A 53 -4.70 -7.59 -2.46
CA GLU A 53 -3.51 -7.23 -1.69
C GLU A 53 -2.27 -7.72 -2.43
N GLY A 54 -1.24 -6.90 -2.51
CA GLY A 54 0.00 -7.25 -3.17
C GLY A 54 1.21 -6.66 -2.47
N GLY A 55 2.38 -7.25 -2.70
CA GLY A 55 3.64 -6.73 -2.22
C GLY A 55 3.92 -5.34 -2.78
N PHE A 56 4.46 -4.48 -1.94
CA PHE A 56 4.89 -3.15 -2.31
C PHE A 56 6.41 -3.06 -2.27
N TYR A 57 6.99 -1.88 -2.46
CA TYR A 57 8.45 -1.72 -2.47
C TYR A 57 9.09 -2.20 -1.17
N PHE A 58 10.09 -3.06 -1.29
CA PHE A 58 10.90 -3.48 -0.17
C PHE A 58 11.58 -2.29 0.52
N ARG A 59 11.56 -2.30 1.83
CA ARG A 59 12.21 -1.32 2.69
C ARG A 59 13.59 -1.82 3.05
N ASN A 60 14.56 -1.52 2.20
CA ASN A 60 15.94 -1.94 2.39
C ASN A 60 16.54 -1.23 3.61
N PRO A 61 17.09 -1.97 4.61
CA PRO A 61 17.58 -1.41 5.85
C PRO A 61 18.85 -0.57 5.69
N ASN A 62 19.48 -0.60 4.53
CA ASN A 62 20.73 0.10 4.29
C ASN A 62 20.53 1.45 3.60
N ASN A 63 19.49 1.60 2.80
CA ASN A 63 19.33 2.78 1.96
C ASN A 63 17.92 3.34 1.85
N ARG A 64 16.92 2.73 2.48
CA ARG A 64 15.55 3.24 2.36
C ARG A 64 15.39 4.57 3.08
N SER A 65 15.32 5.64 2.28
CA SER A 65 15.05 6.99 2.78
C SER A 65 13.68 7.08 3.47
N GLY A 66 13.61 7.91 4.49
CA GLY A 66 12.39 8.13 5.27
C GLY A 66 12.01 7.02 6.25
N THR A 67 12.74 5.89 6.24
CA THR A 67 12.49 4.77 7.17
C THR A 67 13.77 4.40 7.93
N TYR A 68 14.82 4.14 7.20
CA TYR A 68 16.10 3.71 7.77
C TYR A 68 17.18 4.78 7.68
N THR A 69 17.10 5.63 6.68
CA THR A 69 18.10 6.67 6.41
C THR A 69 17.45 7.97 5.97
N ASN A 70 18.19 9.06 6.14
CA ASN A 70 17.93 10.34 5.50
C ASN A 70 19.25 10.85 4.92
N ASP A 71 19.30 11.10 3.61
CA ASP A 71 20.48 11.62 2.89
C ASP A 71 21.79 10.87 3.19
N GLY A 72 21.72 9.55 3.23
CA GLY A 72 22.88 8.70 3.47
C GLY A 72 23.30 8.58 4.94
N VAL A 73 22.56 9.21 5.85
CA VAL A 73 22.73 9.09 7.29
C VAL A 73 21.61 8.24 7.86
N ARG A 74 21.89 7.38 8.83
CA ARG A 74 20.83 6.61 9.49
C ARG A 74 19.87 7.53 10.23
N ALA A 75 18.58 7.21 10.15
CA ALA A 75 17.56 7.84 10.95
C ALA A 75 17.68 7.34 12.38
N VAL A 76 18.33 8.12 13.23
CA VAL A 76 18.50 7.85 14.66
C VAL A 76 17.46 8.64 15.43
N VAL A 77 16.72 7.96 16.29
CA VAL A 77 15.72 8.57 17.19
C VAL A 77 16.33 8.66 18.59
N ASP A 78 16.26 9.83 19.19
CA ASP A 78 16.58 10.03 20.60
C ASP A 78 15.30 9.91 21.44
N THR A 79 15.21 8.84 22.20
CA THR A 79 14.01 8.55 23.02
C THR A 79 13.84 9.51 24.20
N ASN A 80 14.83 10.35 24.49
CA ASN A 80 14.69 11.43 25.49
C ASN A 80 13.97 12.67 24.94
N ILE A 81 13.78 12.72 23.61
CA ILE A 81 13.07 13.81 22.93
C ILE A 81 11.67 13.32 22.58
N ALA A 82 10.65 13.92 23.17
CA ALA A 82 9.29 13.54 22.88
C ALA A 82 8.90 13.92 21.45
N ALA A 83 8.02 13.13 20.84
CA ALA A 83 7.52 13.40 19.49
C ALA A 83 6.92 14.82 19.40
N GLY A 84 7.31 15.54 18.36
CA GLY A 84 6.86 16.92 18.12
C GLY A 84 7.60 18.01 18.91
N GLN A 85 8.55 17.68 19.79
CA GLN A 85 9.40 18.68 20.42
C GLN A 85 10.37 19.28 19.39
N THR A 86 10.50 20.59 19.40
CA THR A 86 11.41 21.34 18.54
C THR A 86 12.42 22.13 19.38
N GLY A 87 13.58 22.43 18.78
CA GLY A 87 14.60 23.22 19.45
C GLY A 87 15.50 22.46 20.44
N ILE A 88 15.33 21.14 20.55
CA ILE A 88 16.19 20.27 21.37
C ILE A 88 17.19 19.59 20.43
N THR A 89 18.46 19.67 20.78
CA THR A 89 19.51 18.97 20.05
C THR A 89 19.65 17.55 20.61
N SER A 90 19.56 16.56 19.74
CA SER A 90 19.81 15.17 20.09
C SER A 90 21.29 14.95 20.43
N ASN A 91 21.55 14.13 21.44
CA ASN A 91 22.89 13.64 21.77
C ASN A 91 23.25 12.34 21.04
N CYS A 92 22.38 11.85 20.19
CA CYS A 92 22.64 10.64 19.44
C CYS A 92 23.68 10.88 18.35
N PRO A 93 24.62 9.93 18.17
CA PRO A 93 25.64 10.07 17.14
C PRO A 93 25.03 9.99 15.74
N ALA A 94 25.56 10.77 14.82
CA ALA A 94 25.26 10.60 13.41
C ALA A 94 25.97 9.33 12.90
N LEU A 95 25.19 8.37 12.41
CA LEU A 95 25.71 7.14 11.82
C LEU A 95 25.56 7.22 10.29
N ALA A 96 26.68 7.06 9.60
CA ALA A 96 26.60 6.89 8.15
C ALA A 96 25.83 5.60 7.82
N SER A 97 25.00 5.66 6.80
CA SER A 97 24.44 4.44 6.23
C SER A 97 25.55 3.62 5.58
N PRO A 98 25.53 2.28 5.67
CA PRO A 98 26.60 1.43 5.12
C PRO A 98 26.70 1.47 3.59
N GLY A 99 26.04 2.42 2.99
CA GLY A 99 26.04 2.60 1.55
C GLY A 99 24.86 1.93 0.87
N SER A 100 24.62 2.37 -0.32
CA SER A 100 23.60 1.83 -1.17
C SER A 100 24.10 0.55 -1.81
N GLY A 101 23.94 -0.57 -1.16
CA GLY A 101 23.72 -1.72 -1.99
C GLY A 101 22.52 -1.36 -2.88
N SER A 102 22.74 -1.13 -4.18
CA SER A 102 21.62 -1.09 -5.11
C SER A 102 20.91 -2.44 -5.01
N ASN A 103 19.61 -2.45 -5.26
CA ASN A 103 18.86 -3.68 -5.34
C ASN A 103 19.64 -4.68 -6.20
N GLY A 104 20.09 -5.81 -5.64
CA GLY A 104 20.84 -6.81 -6.36
C GLY A 104 22.34 -6.88 -6.02
N VAL A 105 22.91 -5.97 -5.25
CA VAL A 105 24.32 -6.00 -4.84
C VAL A 105 24.42 -6.23 -3.33
N ALA A 106 25.04 -7.33 -2.94
CA ALA A 106 25.37 -7.59 -1.54
C ALA A 106 26.37 -6.56 -1.02
N LEU A 107 26.19 -6.14 0.22
CA LEU A 107 27.22 -5.36 0.90
C LEU A 107 28.45 -6.25 1.19
N ASP A 108 29.60 -5.64 1.16
CA ASP A 108 30.82 -6.27 1.61
C ASP A 108 30.70 -6.71 3.09
N ALA A 109 31.21 -7.89 3.41
CA ALA A 109 31.13 -8.45 4.76
C ALA A 109 31.75 -7.55 5.82
N GLY A 110 32.85 -6.86 5.47
CA GLY A 110 33.50 -5.90 6.35
C GLY A 110 32.61 -4.69 6.64
N VAL A 111 31.92 -4.20 5.65
CA VAL A 111 30.92 -3.11 5.78
C VAL A 111 29.77 -3.53 6.69
N VAL A 112 29.25 -4.74 6.51
CA VAL A 112 28.17 -5.29 7.37
C VAL A 112 28.64 -5.43 8.82
N ALA A 113 29.85 -5.92 9.05
CA ALA A 113 30.42 -6.06 10.40
C ALA A 113 30.66 -4.71 11.08
N ALA A 114 31.18 -3.73 10.36
CA ALA A 114 31.40 -2.39 10.88
C ALA A 114 30.09 -1.68 11.22
N ASP A 115 29.07 -1.85 10.40
CA ASP A 115 27.74 -1.31 10.66
C ASP A 115 27.09 -1.95 11.89
N ALA A 116 27.17 -3.27 12.02
CA ALA A 116 26.66 -3.98 13.19
C ALA A 116 27.36 -3.53 14.48
N ALA A 117 28.67 -3.29 14.45
CA ALA A 117 29.41 -2.78 15.58
C ALA A 117 28.98 -1.34 15.94
N ALA A 118 28.77 -0.48 14.96
CA ALA A 118 28.28 0.88 15.16
C ALA A 118 26.89 0.92 15.76
N LEU A 119 25.99 0.06 15.29
CA LEU A 119 24.66 -0.09 15.85
C LEU A 119 24.68 -0.61 17.28
N GLY A 120 25.56 -1.55 17.58
CA GLY A 120 25.75 -2.10 18.92
C GLY A 120 26.38 -1.12 19.93
N ALA A 121 27.03 -0.08 19.46
CA ALA A 121 27.64 0.96 20.27
C ALA A 121 26.74 2.16 20.54
N LEU A 122 25.50 2.16 20.06
CA LEU A 122 24.56 3.24 20.28
C LEU A 122 24.26 3.42 21.79
N PRO A 123 24.20 4.65 22.29
CA PRO A 123 23.66 4.94 23.62
C PRO A 123 22.25 4.37 23.79
N ALA A 124 21.90 4.03 25.03
CA ALA A 124 20.61 3.38 25.34
C ALA A 124 19.38 4.22 24.97
N ASN A 125 19.52 5.54 24.89
CA ASN A 125 18.48 6.45 24.44
C ASN A 125 18.43 6.66 22.92
N CYS A 126 19.38 6.09 22.17
CA CYS A 126 19.47 6.23 20.74
C CYS A 126 18.99 4.97 20.04
N TRP A 127 17.96 5.10 19.25
CA TRP A 127 17.31 3.99 18.60
C TRP A 127 17.28 4.16 17.08
N VAL A 128 17.39 3.06 16.36
CA VAL A 128 17.27 2.99 14.91
C VAL A 128 16.35 1.85 14.49
N MET A 129 15.66 2.00 13.37
CA MET A 129 14.74 0.99 12.84
C MET A 129 15.44 -0.35 12.57
N ASN A 130 16.73 -0.33 12.30
CA ASN A 130 17.54 -1.54 12.10
C ASN A 130 17.59 -2.46 13.32
N GLN A 131 17.40 -1.94 14.53
CA GLN A 131 17.35 -2.76 15.75
C GLN A 131 16.05 -3.55 15.84
N LEU A 132 14.97 -3.00 15.30
CA LEU A 132 13.64 -3.64 15.31
C LEU A 132 13.47 -4.57 14.09
N VAL A 133 13.85 -4.10 12.92
CA VAL A 133 13.68 -4.82 11.64
C VAL A 133 14.99 -4.80 10.86
N PRO A 134 15.99 -5.57 11.30
CA PRO A 134 17.34 -5.51 10.73
C PRO A 134 17.42 -5.98 9.28
N GLY A 135 16.52 -6.87 8.89
CA GLY A 135 16.44 -7.41 7.53
C GLY A 135 15.62 -6.59 6.54
N GLY A 136 15.10 -5.46 6.97
CA GLY A 136 14.11 -4.75 6.16
C GLY A 136 12.75 -5.47 6.12
N TYR A 137 11.82 -4.91 5.36
CA TYR A 137 10.47 -5.48 5.23
C TYR A 137 9.82 -5.08 3.93
N THR A 138 8.84 -5.86 3.51
CA THR A 138 7.99 -5.54 2.35
C THR A 138 6.60 -5.23 2.85
N PRO A 139 6.12 -3.99 2.73
CA PRO A 139 4.72 -3.67 2.98
C PRO A 139 3.82 -4.40 2.00
N ALA A 140 2.60 -4.67 2.41
CA ALA A 140 1.55 -5.17 1.53
C ALA A 140 0.50 -4.08 1.36
N PHE A 141 0.32 -3.63 0.14
CA PHE A 141 -0.68 -2.62 -0.22
C PHE A 141 -1.90 -3.28 -0.82
N GLY A 142 -3.06 -2.88 -0.37
CA GLY A 142 -4.30 -3.43 -0.86
C GLY A 142 -5.43 -2.43 -0.95
N GLY A 143 -6.52 -2.89 -1.55
CA GLY A 143 -7.73 -2.12 -1.66
C GLY A 143 -8.97 -3.00 -1.70
N ALA A 144 -10.00 -2.57 -1.00
CA ALA A 144 -11.33 -3.14 -1.06
C ALA A 144 -12.24 -2.20 -1.86
N LEU A 145 -12.79 -2.72 -2.96
CA LEU A 145 -13.66 -2.01 -3.86
C LEU A 145 -15.08 -2.56 -3.74
N LYS A 146 -16.04 -1.66 -3.73
CA LYS A 146 -17.47 -1.99 -3.89
C LYS A 146 -18.05 -1.07 -4.95
N ASP A 147 -18.71 -1.68 -5.90
CA ASP A 147 -19.32 -0.98 -7.01
C ASP A 147 -20.77 -1.40 -7.17
N VAL A 148 -21.64 -0.45 -7.36
CA VAL A 148 -23.06 -0.68 -7.63
C VAL A 148 -23.52 0.29 -8.69
N SER A 149 -24.24 -0.23 -9.66
CA SER A 149 -24.99 0.59 -10.60
C SER A 149 -26.37 0.00 -10.85
N PHE A 150 -27.31 0.87 -11.09
CA PHE A 150 -28.68 0.54 -11.42
C PHE A 150 -29.21 1.56 -12.42
N VAL A 151 -29.90 1.07 -13.43
CA VAL A 151 -30.65 1.87 -14.38
C VAL A 151 -32.06 1.28 -14.51
N GLY A 152 -33.06 2.12 -14.46
CA GLY A 152 -34.45 1.72 -14.73
C GLY A 152 -35.12 2.75 -15.58
N GLY A 153 -35.94 2.31 -16.51
CA GLY A 153 -36.58 3.20 -17.45
C GLY A 153 -37.84 2.59 -18.11
N VAL A 154 -38.53 3.45 -18.80
CA VAL A 154 -39.62 3.10 -19.68
C VAL A 154 -39.37 3.67 -21.06
N ARG A 155 -39.54 2.86 -22.08
CA ARG A 155 -39.42 3.26 -23.48
C ARG A 155 -40.63 2.82 -24.28
N GLY A 156 -40.88 3.54 -25.35
CA GLY A 156 -42.01 3.18 -26.21
C GLY A 156 -42.20 4.12 -27.39
N GLU A 157 -43.33 3.93 -28.07
CA GLU A 157 -43.79 4.74 -29.19
C GLU A 157 -44.99 5.58 -28.78
N LEU A 158 -44.92 6.87 -29.03
CA LEU A 158 -46.07 7.80 -28.86
C LEU A 158 -46.87 7.92 -30.15
N SER A 159 -46.22 7.73 -31.29
CA SER A 159 -46.83 7.70 -32.62
C SER A 159 -45.93 6.97 -33.59
N SER A 160 -46.37 6.70 -34.81
CA SER A 160 -45.58 6.02 -35.83
C SER A 160 -44.20 6.64 -36.13
N ASN A 161 -43.98 7.88 -35.73
CA ASN A 161 -42.74 8.62 -36.00
C ASN A 161 -42.07 9.19 -34.73
N LEU A 162 -42.57 8.88 -33.56
CA LEU A 162 -42.06 9.43 -32.31
C LEU A 162 -41.92 8.34 -31.26
N THR A 163 -40.68 8.08 -30.88
CA THR A 163 -40.33 7.18 -29.80
C THR A 163 -39.82 7.98 -28.57
N TYR A 164 -39.93 7.39 -27.41
CA TYR A 164 -39.38 7.96 -26.17
C TYR A 164 -38.63 6.92 -25.37
N ASP A 165 -37.69 7.40 -24.59
CA ASP A 165 -36.99 6.64 -23.53
C ASP A 165 -36.77 7.59 -22.35
N VAL A 166 -37.33 7.24 -21.21
CA VAL A 166 -37.15 7.99 -19.96
C VAL A 166 -36.59 7.05 -18.92
N SER A 167 -35.41 7.37 -18.44
CA SER A 167 -34.71 6.52 -17.48
C SER A 167 -34.12 7.31 -16.33
N ALA A 168 -33.85 6.60 -15.25
CA ALA A 168 -33.08 7.10 -14.11
C ALA A 168 -31.97 6.12 -13.81
N SER A 169 -30.84 6.66 -13.37
CA SER A 169 -29.66 5.85 -13.00
C SER A 169 -29.18 6.19 -11.60
N TYR A 170 -28.67 5.17 -10.94
CA TYR A 170 -27.96 5.28 -9.68
C TYR A 170 -26.62 4.58 -9.80
N GLY A 171 -25.55 5.22 -9.35
CA GLY A 171 -24.23 4.63 -9.33
C GLY A 171 -23.47 5.02 -8.05
N ARG A 172 -22.75 4.08 -7.48
CA ARG A 172 -21.85 4.32 -6.36
C ARG A 172 -20.64 3.43 -6.45
N ASN A 173 -19.47 4.05 -6.39
CA ASN A 173 -18.20 3.36 -6.22
C ASN A 173 -17.61 3.73 -4.85
N LYS A 174 -17.13 2.72 -4.11
CA LYS A 174 -16.42 2.90 -2.86
C LYS A 174 -15.10 2.14 -2.92
N VAL A 175 -14.02 2.86 -2.67
CA VAL A 175 -12.69 2.27 -2.56
C VAL A 175 -12.15 2.56 -1.17
N SER A 176 -11.62 1.52 -0.52
CA SER A 176 -10.93 1.64 0.76
C SER A 176 -9.54 1.05 0.59
N PHE A 177 -8.51 1.87 0.74
CA PHE A 177 -7.12 1.41 0.69
C PHE A 177 -6.64 1.02 2.08
N PHE A 178 -5.78 0.02 2.13
CA PHE A 178 -5.09 -0.38 3.34
C PHE A 178 -3.63 -0.73 3.04
N LEU A 179 -2.81 -0.64 4.06
CA LEU A 179 -1.39 -0.97 4.00
C LEU A 179 -1.04 -1.79 5.22
N ASN A 180 -0.68 -3.04 4.99
CA ASN A 180 -0.27 -4.00 6.01
C ASN A 180 1.25 -4.11 6.07
N ASN A 181 1.76 -4.67 7.17
CA ASN A 181 3.20 -4.88 7.36
C ASN A 181 4.01 -3.60 7.08
N THR A 182 3.57 -2.49 7.66
CA THR A 182 4.21 -1.19 7.48
C THR A 182 4.37 -0.45 8.80
N TRP A 183 5.32 0.46 8.81
CA TRP A 183 5.59 1.38 9.91
C TRP A 183 5.50 2.80 9.40
N ASN A 184 4.95 3.67 10.22
CA ASN A 184 5.01 5.10 9.97
C ASN A 184 6.01 5.76 10.92
N PRO A 185 7.24 5.98 10.50
CA PRO A 185 8.26 6.55 11.37
C PRO A 185 7.98 8.01 11.76
N SER A 186 7.02 8.67 11.10
CA SER A 186 6.64 10.06 11.41
C SER A 186 5.74 10.18 12.63
N ASN A 187 5.20 9.09 13.11
CA ASN A 187 4.29 9.12 14.28
C ASN A 187 5.00 8.91 15.62
N GLY A 188 6.33 8.79 15.61
CA GLY A 188 7.16 8.63 16.81
C GLY A 188 7.24 7.22 17.33
#